data_32aaaf6525921657400cdd3d3f1a861e
#
_entry.id   32aaaf6525921657400cdd3d3f1a861e
#
_cell.length_a   1.000
_cell.length_b   1.000
_cell.length_c   1.000
_cell.angle_alpha   90.00
_cell.angle_beta   90.00
_cell.angle_gamma   90.00
#
_symmetry.space_group_name_H-M   'P 1'
#
loop_
_entity.id
_entity.type
_entity.pdbx_description
1 polymer ?
#
loop_
_entity_poly.entity_id
_entity_poly.type
_entity_poly.pdbx_seq_one_letter_code
_entity_poly.pdbx_strand_id
1 'polypeptide(L)'
;MALLKIALLEDLLAQRVVTTRGRFKHLLTGWGAVLLAFSWIPHAVNAQVPQQSAKAEVEALCSTCHGLFYLDRAQGYDTPEEWQHLIESMIDLAPDQKSRISEYLAKHYPHKPGKAPRIVGGSTQIQIEEWVVPSLGQRSRDPIEAPDGSIWWTGMWASLVGRLDRKTGEMREYPLPPSARPHSIIPDAEGFIWYTGNSNSTIGKLDPDSGDITEYQTEARDPHTGTFHPNGNLYFTAQHSNVLGRLDPRTGDITEIPTRKKPYGIKVGLDNDLFIAYNGTNTIGRLDPNSMEVIYYPVPDERTRIRRLDIDSQGNVWFVNSSMGKIGHLDVDSGTVTQWDSPSGPTSHPYSMTVIDDIVWYNESGMRPDVLVRFDPSAERFQSWPVPSGIGIIRHTWETRDGDLLIHQSSSNRIGRVKIFD
;
A
#
# COMPACT_ATOMS: atom_id res chain seq x y z
N MET A 1 7.80 15.99 -26.05
CA MET A 1 9.19 16.41 -26.41
C MET A 1 10.26 15.33 -26.23
N ALA A 2 9.99 14.19 -25.61
CA ALA A 2 10.97 13.10 -25.46
C ALA A 2 11.00 12.11 -26.65
N LEU A 3 9.92 11.96 -27.38
CA LEU A 3 9.84 11.07 -28.56
C LEU A 3 10.50 11.64 -29.83
N LEU A 4 10.77 12.96 -29.87
CA LEU A 4 11.45 13.60 -31.02
C LEU A 4 12.98 13.52 -30.93
N LYS A 5 13.54 13.12 -29.79
CA LYS A 5 15.00 12.97 -29.61
C LYS A 5 15.53 11.57 -29.95
N ILE A 6 14.69 10.56 -29.98
CA ILE A 6 15.09 9.19 -30.31
C ILE A 6 15.16 8.99 -31.83
N ALA A 7 14.28 9.61 -32.60
CA ALA A 7 14.30 9.56 -34.07
C ALA A 7 15.47 10.31 -34.70
N LEU A 8 16.11 11.25 -34.01
CA LEU A 8 17.28 12.00 -34.49
C LEU A 8 18.63 11.29 -34.21
N LEU A 9 18.64 10.27 -33.34
CA LEU A 9 19.84 9.51 -33.06
C LEU A 9 20.03 8.31 -34.01
N GLU A 10 18.94 7.77 -34.54
CA GLU A 10 19.03 6.65 -35.54
C GLU A 10 19.48 7.13 -36.91
N ASP A 11 19.13 8.36 -37.30
CA ASP A 11 19.56 8.93 -38.60
C ASP A 11 21.05 9.36 -38.63
N LEU A 12 21.66 9.60 -37.48
CA LEU A 12 23.10 9.95 -37.38
C LEU A 12 24.05 8.75 -37.40
N LEU A 13 23.55 7.56 -37.13
CA LEU A 13 24.33 6.31 -37.20
C LEU A 13 24.28 5.65 -38.58
N ALA A 14 23.28 5.96 -39.40
CA ALA A 14 23.16 5.41 -40.77
C ALA A 14 24.04 6.13 -41.83
N GLN A 15 24.58 7.29 -41.55
CA GLN A 15 25.36 8.09 -42.51
C GLN A 15 26.90 7.92 -42.44
N ARG A 16 27.41 7.00 -41.62
CA ARG A 16 28.90 6.78 -41.50
C ARG A 16 29.45 5.51 -42.07
N VAL A 17 28.71 4.76 -42.88
CA VAL A 17 29.20 3.50 -43.51
C VAL A 17 29.17 3.54 -45.05
N VAL A 18 29.35 4.68 -45.67
CA VAL A 18 29.61 4.72 -47.13
C VAL A 18 30.63 5.81 -47.39
N THR A 19 31.89 5.45 -47.45
CA THR A 19 32.92 6.00 -48.36
C THR A 19 34.33 5.55 -47.94
N THR A 20 34.82 4.45 -48.47
CA THR A 20 36.20 4.31 -48.88
C THR A 20 36.32 3.10 -49.83
N ARG A 21 35.99 3.32 -51.12
CA ARG A 21 36.55 2.53 -52.24
C ARG A 21 37.58 3.40 -52.90
N GLY A 22 38.82 3.22 -52.51
CA GLY A 22 40.00 3.73 -53.23
C GLY A 22 40.67 2.62 -54.00
N ARG A 23 40.74 2.82 -55.30
CA ARG A 23 41.43 1.97 -56.29
C ARG A 23 42.91 1.92 -55.99
N PHE A 24 43.52 0.70 -56.08
CA PHE A 24 44.92 0.53 -56.49
C PHE A 24 44.99 -0.57 -57.49
N LYS A 25 45.57 -0.22 -58.71
CA LYS A 25 45.94 -1.10 -59.82
C LYS A 25 47.33 -1.63 -59.61
N HIS A 26 47.48 -2.91 -59.89
CA HIS A 26 48.66 -3.64 -60.46
C HIS A 26 50.09 -3.24 -60.07
N LEU A 27 50.79 -4.21 -59.48
CA LEU A 27 52.10 -4.67 -60.07
C LEU A 27 52.32 -6.10 -59.59
N LEU A 28 52.50 -6.95 -60.63
CA LEU A 28 52.98 -8.34 -60.55
C LEU A 28 54.48 -8.33 -60.34
N THR A 29 55.04 -9.20 -59.49
CA THR A 29 56.17 -10.05 -59.71
C THR A 29 56.48 -10.96 -58.52
N GLY A 30 56.33 -12.21 -58.62
CA GLY A 30 57.36 -13.24 -58.50
C GLY A 30 57.67 -13.85 -57.13
N TRP A 31 57.46 -15.20 -57.06
CA TRP A 31 58.21 -16.18 -56.27
C TRP A 31 57.82 -16.45 -54.79
N GLY A 32 57.46 -17.70 -54.55
CA GLY A 32 57.72 -18.42 -53.32
C GLY A 32 56.52 -18.95 -52.60
N ALA A 33 56.01 -20.13 -52.98
CA ALA A 33 55.03 -20.87 -52.17
C ALA A 33 55.72 -21.47 -50.95
N VAL A 34 55.32 -20.99 -49.75
CA VAL A 34 55.47 -21.68 -48.45
C VAL A 34 54.09 -21.84 -47.86
N LEU A 35 53.56 -23.07 -47.99
CA LEU A 35 52.33 -23.46 -47.27
C LEU A 35 52.64 -23.62 -45.78
N LEU A 36 52.37 -22.58 -44.98
CA LEU A 36 52.23 -22.72 -43.55
C LEU A 36 50.74 -22.91 -43.28
N ALA A 37 50.35 -24.14 -42.98
CA ALA A 37 49.06 -24.49 -42.49
C ALA A 37 48.92 -23.91 -41.08
N PHE A 38 48.35 -22.70 -40.96
CA PHE A 38 47.84 -22.21 -39.67
C PHE A 38 46.50 -22.90 -39.38
N SER A 39 46.54 -23.90 -38.49
CA SER A 39 45.34 -24.44 -37.86
C SER A 39 44.69 -23.33 -37.02
N TRP A 40 43.65 -22.72 -37.56
CA TRP A 40 42.74 -21.87 -36.75
C TRP A 40 41.98 -22.80 -35.80
N ILE A 41 42.43 -22.85 -34.54
CA ILE A 41 41.60 -23.33 -33.44
C ILE A 41 40.72 -22.13 -33.08
N PRO A 42 39.41 -22.21 -33.25
CA PRO A 42 38.54 -21.17 -32.70
C PRO A 42 38.62 -21.29 -31.19
N HIS A 43 39.37 -20.42 -30.54
CA HIS A 43 39.19 -20.18 -29.12
C HIS A 43 37.82 -19.54 -29.01
N ALA A 44 36.82 -20.31 -28.60
CA ALA A 44 35.58 -19.78 -28.07
C ALA A 44 35.95 -19.03 -26.79
N VAL A 45 36.16 -17.73 -26.92
CA VAL A 45 36.19 -16.85 -25.76
C VAL A 45 34.76 -16.88 -25.24
N ASN A 46 34.52 -17.78 -24.30
CA ASN A 46 33.36 -17.64 -23.41
C ASN A 46 33.56 -16.34 -22.66
N ALA A 47 33.09 -15.25 -23.23
CA ALA A 47 32.90 -14.01 -22.46
C ALA A 47 31.82 -14.33 -21.44
N GLN A 48 32.21 -14.80 -20.24
CA GLN A 48 31.36 -14.81 -19.08
C GLN A 48 30.98 -13.36 -18.86
N VAL A 49 29.73 -13.03 -19.14
CA VAL A 49 29.13 -11.78 -18.71
C VAL A 49 29.41 -11.72 -17.20
N PRO A 50 30.04 -10.66 -16.70
CA PRO A 50 30.32 -10.57 -15.26
C PRO A 50 29.01 -10.74 -14.49
N GLN A 51 28.95 -11.78 -13.68
CA GLN A 51 27.78 -12.05 -12.85
C GLN A 51 27.64 -10.85 -11.90
N GLN A 52 26.59 -10.06 -12.07
CA GLN A 52 26.30 -8.93 -11.17
C GLN A 52 26.31 -9.46 -9.74
N SER A 53 26.90 -8.71 -8.82
CA SER A 53 26.83 -9.09 -7.40
C SER A 53 25.36 -9.07 -6.93
N ALA A 54 24.95 -9.98 -6.08
CA ALA A 54 23.60 -10.03 -5.54
C ALA A 54 23.15 -8.67 -4.94
N LYS A 55 24.09 -7.91 -4.38
CA LYS A 55 23.84 -6.53 -3.92
C LYS A 55 23.38 -5.61 -5.06
N ALA A 56 24.12 -5.63 -6.18
CA ALA A 56 23.79 -4.80 -7.33
C ALA A 56 22.44 -5.22 -7.98
N GLU A 57 22.15 -6.51 -7.99
CA GLU A 57 20.84 -7.02 -8.43
C GLU A 57 19.71 -6.51 -7.53
N VAL A 58 19.86 -6.57 -6.19
CA VAL A 58 18.90 -6.04 -5.23
C VAL A 58 18.71 -4.53 -5.42
N GLU A 59 19.80 -3.77 -5.52
CA GLU A 59 19.74 -2.32 -5.72
C GLU A 59 19.03 -1.97 -7.04
N ALA A 60 19.31 -2.65 -8.12
CA ALA A 60 18.71 -2.40 -9.42
C ALA A 60 17.22 -2.79 -9.47
N LEU A 61 16.87 -3.99 -8.99
CA LEU A 61 15.52 -4.53 -9.10
C LEU A 61 14.56 -3.93 -8.07
N CYS A 62 14.95 -3.91 -6.78
CA CYS A 62 14.05 -3.44 -5.73
C CYS A 62 13.79 -1.93 -5.78
N SER A 63 14.71 -1.14 -6.38
CA SER A 63 14.52 0.31 -6.52
C SER A 63 13.57 0.72 -7.64
N THR A 64 13.17 -0.20 -8.51
CA THR A 64 12.28 0.10 -9.65
C THR A 64 10.87 0.51 -9.22
N CYS A 65 10.38 -0.07 -8.12
CA CYS A 65 9.03 0.17 -7.63
C CYS A 65 8.99 1.05 -6.39
N HIS A 66 10.00 0.98 -5.52
CA HIS A 66 10.02 1.69 -4.24
C HIS A 66 11.45 1.92 -3.72
N GLY A 67 11.61 2.78 -2.72
CA GLY A 67 12.91 3.02 -2.10
C GLY A 67 13.45 1.82 -1.31
N LEU A 68 14.75 1.59 -1.33
CA LEU A 68 15.42 0.48 -0.65
C LEU A 68 15.24 0.47 0.88
N PHE A 69 14.84 1.60 1.48
CA PHE A 69 14.52 1.66 2.91
C PHE A 69 13.35 0.72 3.32
N TYR A 70 12.56 0.24 2.36
CA TYR A 70 11.56 -0.78 2.63
C TYR A 70 12.16 -2.15 2.97
N LEU A 71 13.37 -2.46 2.53
CA LEU A 71 14.08 -3.67 2.94
C LEU A 71 14.34 -3.67 4.47
N ASP A 72 14.72 -2.51 5.03
CA ASP A 72 14.86 -2.37 6.49
C ASP A 72 13.53 -2.52 7.24
N ARG A 73 12.42 -2.21 6.59
CA ARG A 73 11.07 -2.38 7.14
C ARG A 73 10.53 -3.80 6.98
N ALA A 74 10.98 -4.51 5.96
CA ALA A 74 10.58 -5.90 5.69
C ALA A 74 11.28 -6.91 6.64
N GLN A 75 11.95 -6.46 7.68
CA GLN A 75 12.62 -7.32 8.65
C GLN A 75 11.62 -8.25 9.36
N GLY A 76 11.92 -9.51 9.38
CA GLY A 76 11.06 -10.58 9.90
C GLY A 76 11.19 -11.86 9.10
N TYR A 77 12.04 -11.84 8.07
CA TYR A 77 12.41 -13.00 7.27
C TYR A 77 13.82 -13.42 7.65
N ASP A 78 13.97 -14.64 8.17
CA ASP A 78 15.25 -15.15 8.65
C ASP A 78 15.93 -16.07 7.65
N THR A 79 15.13 -16.73 6.79
CA THR A 79 15.63 -17.72 5.85
C THR A 79 15.54 -17.24 4.40
N PRO A 80 16.37 -17.77 3.49
CA PRO A 80 16.25 -17.51 2.07
C PRO A 80 14.87 -17.88 1.51
N GLU A 81 14.23 -18.93 2.01
CA GLU A 81 12.92 -19.41 1.56
C GLU A 81 11.83 -18.41 1.90
N GLU A 82 11.86 -17.80 3.08
CA GLU A 82 10.92 -16.75 3.47
C GLU A 82 11.08 -15.52 2.60
N TRP A 83 12.31 -15.08 2.34
CA TRP A 83 12.58 -13.99 1.40
C TRP A 83 12.15 -14.32 -0.02
N GLN A 84 12.37 -15.57 -0.47
CA GLN A 84 11.93 -16.03 -1.77
C GLN A 84 10.41 -15.92 -1.91
N HIS A 85 9.66 -16.37 -0.91
CA HIS A 85 8.20 -16.27 -0.91
C HIS A 85 7.70 -14.80 -0.99
N LEU A 86 8.38 -13.86 -0.31
CA LEU A 86 8.08 -12.44 -0.45
C LEU A 86 8.40 -11.92 -1.86
N ILE A 87 9.57 -12.27 -2.40
CA ILE A 87 10.01 -11.85 -3.75
C ILE A 87 9.00 -12.30 -4.80
N GLU A 88 8.51 -13.55 -4.72
CA GLU A 88 7.52 -14.12 -5.62
C GLU A 88 6.18 -13.35 -5.64
N SER A 89 5.84 -12.70 -4.54
CA SER A 89 4.65 -11.82 -4.49
C SER A 89 4.87 -10.45 -5.12
N MET A 90 6.12 -10.09 -5.44
CA MET A 90 6.48 -8.76 -5.93
C MET A 90 6.98 -8.73 -7.37
N ILE A 91 7.75 -9.74 -7.77
CA ILE A 91 8.41 -9.79 -9.09
C ILE A 91 8.66 -11.24 -9.49
N ASP A 92 8.52 -11.52 -10.79
CA ASP A 92 8.92 -12.79 -11.36
C ASP A 92 10.40 -12.75 -11.75
N LEU A 93 11.19 -13.67 -11.23
CA LEU A 93 12.62 -13.77 -11.46
C LEU A 93 13.00 -15.20 -11.87
N ALA A 94 14.09 -15.32 -12.65
CA ALA A 94 14.68 -16.60 -12.93
C ALA A 94 15.11 -17.32 -11.63
N PRO A 95 14.99 -18.65 -11.53
CA PRO A 95 15.24 -19.40 -10.29
C PRO A 95 16.61 -19.13 -9.65
N ASP A 96 17.66 -19.04 -10.44
CA ASP A 96 19.03 -18.76 -9.99
C ASP A 96 19.20 -17.34 -9.46
N GLN A 97 18.55 -16.35 -10.09
CA GLN A 97 18.55 -14.97 -9.64
C GLN A 97 17.76 -14.83 -8.33
N LYS A 98 16.60 -15.48 -8.24
CA LYS A 98 15.77 -15.54 -7.04
C LYS A 98 16.56 -16.11 -5.85
N SER A 99 17.25 -17.23 -6.03
CA SER A 99 18.11 -17.84 -4.99
C SER A 99 19.20 -16.89 -4.52
N ARG A 100 19.97 -16.30 -5.44
CA ARG A 100 21.04 -15.36 -5.07
C ARG A 100 20.53 -14.14 -4.30
N ILE A 101 19.41 -13.58 -4.73
CA ILE A 101 18.81 -12.40 -4.08
C ILE A 101 18.29 -12.76 -2.69
N SER A 102 17.57 -13.87 -2.55
CA SER A 102 17.02 -14.29 -1.26
C SER A 102 18.11 -14.65 -0.25
N GLU A 103 19.16 -15.33 -0.67
CA GLU A 103 20.35 -15.60 0.18
C GLU A 103 21.03 -14.30 0.63
N TYR A 104 21.16 -13.32 -0.26
CA TYR A 104 21.73 -12.02 0.07
C TYR A 104 20.85 -11.29 1.09
N LEU A 105 19.53 -11.27 0.88
CA LEU A 105 18.59 -10.58 1.78
C LEU A 105 18.53 -11.23 3.16
N ALA A 106 18.45 -12.55 3.26
CA ALA A 106 18.48 -13.27 4.53
C ALA A 106 19.76 -12.96 5.34
N LYS A 107 20.88 -12.86 4.66
CA LYS A 107 22.18 -12.54 5.29
C LYS A 107 22.30 -11.09 5.75
N HIS A 108 21.80 -10.13 4.96
CA HIS A 108 22.05 -8.70 5.18
C HIS A 108 20.87 -7.95 5.82
N TYR A 109 19.67 -8.54 5.80
CA TYR A 109 18.45 -8.00 6.39
C TYR A 109 17.77 -9.02 7.33
N PRO A 110 18.49 -9.60 8.29
CA PRO A 110 17.95 -10.62 9.19
C PRO A 110 16.88 -10.03 10.10
N HIS A 111 16.09 -10.90 10.69
CA HIS A 111 15.12 -10.55 11.73
C HIS A 111 15.78 -9.75 12.86
N LYS A 112 15.15 -8.65 13.26
CA LYS A 112 15.58 -7.90 14.46
C LYS A 112 14.90 -8.48 15.69
N PRO A 113 15.67 -8.94 16.68
CA PRO A 113 15.12 -9.37 17.96
C PRO A 113 14.18 -8.33 18.58
N GLY A 114 13.16 -8.76 19.30
CA GLY A 114 12.20 -7.89 19.99
C GLY A 114 10.93 -7.54 19.22
N LYS A 115 10.73 -8.11 18.03
CA LYS A 115 9.48 -7.94 17.26
C LYS A 115 8.49 -9.10 17.41
N ALA A 116 8.79 -10.11 18.18
CA ALA A 116 7.85 -11.20 18.44
C ALA A 116 6.61 -10.67 19.17
N PRO A 117 5.39 -10.95 18.69
CA PRO A 117 4.17 -10.47 19.31
C PRO A 117 3.86 -11.22 20.61
N ARG A 118 3.15 -10.54 21.50
CA ARG A 118 2.47 -11.20 22.61
C ARG A 118 1.08 -11.66 22.14
N ILE A 119 0.92 -12.96 21.98
CA ILE A 119 -0.36 -13.57 21.65
C ILE A 119 -1.19 -13.76 22.92
N VAL A 120 -2.42 -13.28 22.90
CA VAL A 120 -3.39 -13.37 23.99
C VAL A 120 -4.53 -14.27 23.56
N GLY A 121 -4.75 -15.36 24.30
CA GLY A 121 -5.86 -16.30 24.09
C GLY A 121 -7.20 -15.75 24.56
N GLY A 122 -8.29 -16.36 24.10
CA GLY A 122 -9.66 -16.01 24.47
C GLY A 122 -10.69 -16.98 23.88
N SER A 123 -11.98 -16.65 24.00
CA SER A 123 -13.09 -17.51 23.57
C SER A 123 -13.48 -17.31 22.11
N THR A 124 -13.34 -16.09 21.57
CA THR A 124 -13.67 -15.79 20.18
C THR A 124 -12.79 -16.61 19.23
N GLN A 125 -13.41 -17.25 18.25
CA GLN A 125 -12.72 -17.99 17.21
C GLN A 125 -12.73 -17.17 15.92
N ILE A 126 -11.63 -17.22 15.16
CA ILE A 126 -11.57 -16.58 13.84
C ILE A 126 -10.99 -17.56 12.80
N GLN A 127 -11.34 -17.30 11.55
CA GLN A 127 -10.71 -17.93 10.41
C GLN A 127 -10.21 -16.84 9.46
N ILE A 128 -8.91 -16.81 9.19
CA ILE A 128 -8.31 -15.87 8.26
C ILE A 128 -8.13 -16.56 6.91
N GLU A 129 -8.72 -15.97 5.88
CA GLU A 129 -8.58 -16.36 4.48
C GLU A 129 -7.86 -15.25 3.72
N GLU A 130 -6.81 -15.58 2.97
CA GLU A 130 -6.00 -14.60 2.25
C GLU A 130 -5.88 -14.97 0.77
N TRP A 131 -5.95 -13.95 -0.11
CA TRP A 131 -5.79 -14.09 -1.55
C TRP A 131 -4.59 -13.27 -2.01
N VAL A 132 -3.72 -13.87 -2.81
CA VAL A 132 -2.67 -13.14 -3.54
C VAL A 132 -3.35 -12.41 -4.69
N VAL A 133 -3.16 -11.09 -4.79
CA VAL A 133 -3.73 -10.30 -5.88
C VAL A 133 -2.91 -10.46 -7.16
N PRO A 134 -3.53 -10.37 -8.38
CA PRO A 134 -2.90 -10.84 -9.62
C PRO A 134 -1.59 -10.15 -10.00
N SER A 135 -1.56 -8.82 -10.03
CA SER A 135 -0.35 -8.08 -10.39
C SER A 135 0.66 -8.07 -9.26
N LEU A 136 1.86 -8.56 -9.54
CA LEU A 136 2.93 -8.62 -8.54
C LEU A 136 3.41 -7.21 -8.15
N GLY A 137 3.79 -7.05 -6.88
CA GLY A 137 4.37 -5.81 -6.37
C GLY A 137 3.45 -4.59 -6.35
N GLN A 138 2.16 -4.77 -6.59
CA GLN A 138 1.22 -3.65 -6.64
C GLN A 138 0.99 -2.94 -5.30
N ARG A 139 1.42 -3.55 -4.17
CA ARG A 139 1.15 -3.03 -2.83
C ARG A 139 -0.35 -2.86 -2.60
N SER A 140 -1.06 -4.00 -2.53
CA SER A 140 -2.50 -4.05 -2.27
C SER A 140 -2.86 -3.33 -0.96
N ARG A 141 -3.93 -2.51 -0.99
CA ARG A 141 -4.34 -1.70 0.16
C ARG A 141 -5.85 -1.52 0.21
N ASP A 142 -6.28 -1.10 1.39
CA ASP A 142 -7.59 -0.55 1.71
C ASP A 142 -8.76 -1.37 1.12
N PRO A 143 -8.86 -2.70 1.42
CA PRO A 143 -9.96 -3.52 0.93
C PRO A 143 -11.28 -3.03 1.52
N ILE A 144 -12.32 -3.00 0.68
CA ILE A 144 -13.66 -2.56 1.05
C ILE A 144 -14.70 -3.40 0.32
N GLU A 145 -15.85 -3.64 0.93
CA GLU A 145 -16.98 -4.31 0.30
C GLU A 145 -17.87 -3.29 -0.41
N ALA A 146 -18.14 -3.55 -1.70
CA ALA A 146 -19.06 -2.75 -2.51
C ALA A 146 -20.53 -3.17 -2.30
N PRO A 147 -21.53 -2.35 -2.75
CA PRO A 147 -22.94 -2.67 -2.65
C PRO A 147 -23.36 -4.02 -3.27
N ASP A 148 -22.65 -4.54 -4.25
CA ASP A 148 -22.89 -5.84 -4.88
C ASP A 148 -22.28 -7.04 -4.11
N GLY A 149 -21.55 -6.77 -3.02
CA GLY A 149 -20.85 -7.77 -2.19
C GLY A 149 -19.48 -8.15 -2.71
N SER A 150 -19.00 -7.54 -3.80
CA SER A 150 -17.62 -7.70 -4.26
C SER A 150 -16.64 -6.95 -3.35
N ILE A 151 -15.41 -7.46 -3.24
CA ILE A 151 -14.35 -6.79 -2.50
C ILE A 151 -13.46 -6.03 -3.48
N TRP A 152 -13.26 -4.75 -3.22
CA TRP A 152 -12.38 -3.89 -3.99
C TRP A 152 -11.15 -3.52 -3.20
N TRP A 153 -10.01 -3.32 -3.88
CA TRP A 153 -8.76 -2.88 -3.27
C TRP A 153 -8.01 -1.91 -4.18
N THR A 154 -7.08 -1.15 -3.62
CA THR A 154 -6.13 -0.36 -4.40
C THR A 154 -4.82 -1.09 -4.59
N GLY A 155 -4.27 -1.08 -5.81
CA GLY A 155 -2.91 -1.49 -6.15
C GLY A 155 -2.02 -0.25 -6.30
N MET A 156 -1.60 0.31 -5.16
CA MET A 156 -1.01 1.65 -5.09
C MET A 156 0.20 1.85 -5.99
N TRP A 157 1.13 0.90 -6.04
CA TRP A 157 2.35 1.07 -6.84
C TRP A 157 2.15 0.75 -8.31
N ALA A 158 1.16 -0.04 -8.64
CA ALA A 158 0.81 -0.38 -10.01
C ALA A 158 -0.18 0.59 -10.66
N SER A 159 -0.67 1.62 -9.93
CA SER A 159 -1.73 2.53 -10.40
C SER A 159 -2.93 1.77 -10.95
N LEU A 160 -3.53 0.94 -10.12
CA LEU A 160 -4.73 0.17 -10.45
C LEU A 160 -5.67 0.07 -9.26
N VAL A 161 -6.90 -0.34 -9.52
CA VAL A 161 -7.81 -0.89 -8.53
C VAL A 161 -8.20 -2.31 -8.94
N GLY A 162 -8.48 -3.16 -7.96
CA GLY A 162 -8.86 -4.54 -8.20
C GLY A 162 -10.21 -4.87 -7.58
N ARG A 163 -10.89 -5.87 -8.15
CA ARG A 163 -12.17 -6.43 -7.72
C ARG A 163 -12.05 -7.93 -7.55
N LEU A 164 -12.53 -8.44 -6.44
CA LEU A 164 -12.71 -9.86 -6.15
C LEU A 164 -14.20 -10.19 -6.08
N ASP A 165 -14.66 -11.09 -6.91
CA ASP A 165 -15.95 -11.74 -6.71
C ASP A 165 -15.81 -12.81 -5.62
N ARG A 166 -16.45 -12.58 -4.47
CA ARG A 166 -16.38 -13.50 -3.32
C ARG A 166 -16.97 -14.88 -3.56
N LYS A 167 -17.87 -15.01 -4.55
CA LYS A 167 -18.57 -16.28 -4.84
C LYS A 167 -17.74 -17.18 -5.74
N THR A 168 -17.09 -16.59 -6.73
CA THR A 168 -16.32 -17.34 -7.73
C THR A 168 -14.83 -17.36 -7.43
N GLY A 169 -14.33 -16.41 -6.64
CA GLY A 169 -12.90 -16.19 -6.42
C GLY A 169 -12.22 -15.49 -7.61
N GLU A 170 -12.98 -15.07 -8.63
CA GLU A 170 -12.44 -14.36 -9.78
C GLU A 170 -11.96 -12.96 -9.40
N MET A 171 -10.77 -12.61 -9.85
CA MET A 171 -10.18 -11.29 -9.68
C MET A 171 -10.04 -10.57 -11.01
N ARG A 172 -10.40 -9.28 -11.01
CA ARG A 172 -10.22 -8.38 -12.16
C ARG A 172 -9.51 -7.12 -11.71
N GLU A 173 -8.58 -6.64 -12.51
CA GLU A 173 -7.85 -5.40 -12.26
C GLU A 173 -8.18 -4.36 -13.32
N TYR A 174 -8.30 -3.10 -12.88
CA TYR A 174 -8.63 -1.95 -13.71
C TYR A 174 -7.46 -0.96 -13.64
N PRO A 175 -6.71 -0.79 -14.74
CA PRO A 175 -5.65 0.19 -14.81
C PRO A 175 -6.20 1.61 -14.62
N LEU A 176 -5.53 2.41 -13.82
CA LEU A 176 -5.81 3.82 -13.63
C LEU A 176 -4.82 4.67 -14.44
N PRO A 177 -5.08 5.99 -14.61
CA PRO A 177 -4.13 6.88 -15.24
C PRO A 177 -2.73 6.75 -14.64
N PRO A 178 -1.68 6.88 -15.45
CA PRO A 178 -0.30 6.79 -14.98
C PRO A 178 -0.04 7.74 -13.81
N SER A 179 0.67 7.25 -12.79
CA SER A 179 0.98 7.99 -11.57
C SER A 179 -0.19 8.28 -10.62
N ALA A 180 -1.39 7.75 -10.83
CA ALA A 180 -2.48 7.89 -9.87
C ALA A 180 -2.08 7.38 -8.49
N ARG A 181 -1.43 6.20 -8.43
CA ARG A 181 -0.99 5.56 -7.18
C ARG A 181 -2.06 5.64 -6.10
N PRO A 182 -3.23 5.00 -6.30
CA PRO A 182 -4.39 5.18 -5.46
C PRO A 182 -4.08 4.77 -4.01
N HIS A 183 -4.59 5.57 -3.04
CA HIS A 183 -4.40 5.25 -1.63
C HIS A 183 -5.66 4.67 -1.01
N SER A 184 -6.79 5.34 -1.15
CA SER A 184 -8.09 4.92 -0.63
C SER A 184 -9.03 4.57 -1.78
N ILE A 185 -9.97 3.67 -1.51
CA ILE A 185 -11.03 3.26 -2.42
C ILE A 185 -12.37 3.39 -1.71
N ILE A 186 -13.39 3.88 -2.42
CA ILE A 186 -14.70 4.19 -1.85
C ILE A 186 -15.78 3.83 -2.88
N PRO A 187 -16.51 2.71 -2.74
CA PRO A 187 -17.69 2.43 -3.55
C PRO A 187 -18.81 3.41 -3.20
N ASP A 188 -19.54 3.90 -4.20
CA ASP A 188 -20.79 4.63 -3.98
C ASP A 188 -22.02 3.72 -4.06
N ALA A 189 -23.19 4.29 -3.79
CA ALA A 189 -24.46 3.56 -3.78
C ALA A 189 -24.88 3.10 -5.19
N GLU A 190 -24.45 3.78 -6.21
CA GLU A 190 -24.72 3.51 -7.62
C GLU A 190 -23.79 2.42 -8.20
N GLY A 191 -22.73 2.03 -7.46
CA GLY A 191 -21.78 1.00 -7.86
C GLY A 191 -20.52 1.54 -8.54
N PHE A 192 -20.36 2.86 -8.67
CA PHE A 192 -19.09 3.43 -9.10
C PHE A 192 -18.02 3.31 -8.02
N ILE A 193 -16.79 3.23 -8.46
CA ILE A 193 -15.64 3.09 -7.58
C ILE A 193 -14.81 4.37 -7.59
N TRP A 194 -14.80 5.03 -6.45
CA TRP A 194 -14.01 6.24 -6.26
C TRP A 194 -12.66 5.91 -5.65
N TYR A 195 -11.64 6.69 -5.97
CA TYR A 195 -10.31 6.52 -5.42
C TYR A 195 -9.61 7.86 -5.20
N THR A 196 -8.69 7.89 -4.25
CA THR A 196 -7.79 9.03 -4.06
C THR A 196 -6.51 8.81 -4.85
N GLY A 197 -6.26 9.62 -5.88
CA GLY A 197 -5.04 9.61 -6.68
C GLY A 197 -3.91 10.30 -5.94
N ASN A 198 -3.25 9.57 -5.04
CA ASN A 198 -2.31 10.10 -4.05
C ASN A 198 -1.06 10.75 -4.65
N SER A 199 -0.68 10.40 -5.87
CA SER A 199 0.52 10.94 -6.52
C SER A 199 0.25 11.85 -7.71
N ASN A 200 -0.98 11.88 -8.24
CA ASN A 200 -1.38 12.77 -9.33
C ASN A 200 -2.36 13.86 -8.90
N SER A 201 -2.64 13.96 -7.58
CA SER A 201 -3.48 15.02 -7.01
C SER A 201 -4.91 15.00 -7.53
N THR A 202 -5.54 13.82 -7.63
CA THR A 202 -6.91 13.68 -8.12
C THR A 202 -7.80 12.92 -7.15
N ILE A 203 -9.11 13.14 -7.25
CA ILE A 203 -10.13 12.18 -6.84
C ILE A 203 -10.66 11.56 -8.12
N GLY A 204 -10.55 10.26 -8.28
CA GLY A 204 -11.00 9.57 -9.48
C GLY A 204 -12.28 8.78 -9.23
N LYS A 205 -13.10 8.65 -10.29
CA LYS A 205 -14.31 7.85 -10.37
C LYS A 205 -14.19 6.87 -11.53
N LEU A 206 -14.25 5.59 -11.23
CA LEU A 206 -14.26 4.49 -12.20
C LEU A 206 -15.67 3.93 -12.35
N ASP A 207 -16.13 3.79 -13.57
CA ASP A 207 -17.27 2.95 -13.92
C ASP A 207 -16.76 1.51 -14.14
N PRO A 208 -17.13 0.54 -13.28
CA PRO A 208 -16.61 -0.82 -13.40
C PRO A 208 -17.17 -1.59 -14.59
N ASP A 209 -18.29 -1.17 -15.16
CA ASP A 209 -18.93 -1.82 -16.31
C ASP A 209 -18.27 -1.39 -17.63
N SER A 210 -18.10 -0.09 -17.85
CA SER A 210 -17.46 0.44 -19.06
C SER A 210 -15.92 0.49 -18.95
N GLY A 211 -15.39 0.64 -17.75
CA GLY A 211 -13.98 0.93 -17.49
C GLY A 211 -13.61 2.40 -17.63
N ASP A 212 -14.60 3.28 -17.84
CA ASP A 212 -14.37 4.71 -17.99
C ASP A 212 -13.95 5.34 -16.66
N ILE A 213 -13.02 6.29 -16.75
CA ILE A 213 -12.47 7.00 -15.58
C ILE A 213 -12.68 8.50 -15.76
N THR A 214 -13.24 9.13 -14.72
CA THR A 214 -13.30 10.58 -14.58
C THR A 214 -12.40 11.00 -13.42
N GLU A 215 -11.51 11.97 -13.63
CA GLU A 215 -10.66 12.51 -12.56
C GLU A 215 -11.02 13.98 -12.28
N TYR A 216 -11.09 14.31 -10.98
CA TYR A 216 -11.31 15.65 -10.45
C TYR A 216 -9.99 16.14 -9.84
N GLN A 217 -9.41 17.20 -10.39
CA GLN A 217 -8.14 17.73 -9.96
C GLN A 217 -8.26 18.47 -8.62
N THR A 218 -7.44 18.10 -7.63
CA THR A 218 -7.31 18.77 -6.33
C THR A 218 -6.16 19.76 -6.34
N GLU A 219 -6.22 20.81 -5.50
CA GLU A 219 -5.08 21.68 -5.23
C GLU A 219 -4.09 20.98 -4.27
N ALA A 220 -4.62 20.20 -3.34
CA ALA A 220 -3.83 19.35 -2.46
C ALA A 220 -3.10 18.24 -3.24
N ARG A 221 -1.80 18.08 -2.98
CA ARG A 221 -0.95 17.19 -3.78
C ARG A 221 -1.06 15.71 -3.47
N ASP A 222 -1.73 15.34 -2.37
CA ASP A 222 -1.74 13.97 -1.86
C ASP A 222 -3.07 13.58 -1.22
N PRO A 223 -4.19 13.58 -1.94
CA PRO A 223 -5.44 13.02 -1.43
C PRO A 223 -5.18 11.62 -0.87
N HIS A 224 -5.62 11.38 0.39
CA HIS A 224 -5.15 10.20 1.12
C HIS A 224 -6.27 9.23 1.50
N THR A 225 -7.17 9.63 2.40
CA THR A 225 -8.32 8.81 2.80
C THR A 225 -9.59 9.58 2.48
N GLY A 226 -10.56 8.90 1.86
CA GLY A 226 -11.85 9.48 1.51
C GLY A 226 -13.00 8.71 2.13
N THR A 227 -14.14 9.38 2.28
CA THR A 227 -15.42 8.79 2.71
C THR A 227 -16.58 9.57 2.09
N PHE A 228 -17.65 8.86 1.71
CA PHE A 228 -18.92 9.50 1.40
C PHE A 228 -19.64 9.90 2.68
N HIS A 229 -20.28 11.05 2.62
CA HIS A 229 -21.13 11.54 3.67
C HIS A 229 -22.60 11.44 3.21
N PRO A 230 -23.59 11.28 4.14
CA PRO A 230 -25.01 11.21 3.79
C PRO A 230 -25.55 12.42 3.02
N ASN A 231 -24.87 13.58 3.03
CA ASN A 231 -25.23 14.73 2.20
C ASN A 231 -24.88 14.57 0.70
N GLY A 232 -24.32 13.43 0.31
CA GLY A 232 -23.93 13.10 -1.06
C GLY A 232 -22.54 13.56 -1.49
N ASN A 233 -21.81 14.29 -0.64
CA ASN A 233 -20.45 14.74 -0.94
C ASN A 233 -19.41 13.69 -0.51
N LEU A 234 -18.27 13.66 -1.20
CA LEU A 234 -17.09 12.91 -0.82
C LEU A 234 -16.14 13.83 -0.06
N TYR A 235 -15.79 13.44 1.18
CA TYR A 235 -14.80 14.15 1.98
C TYR A 235 -13.48 13.39 1.98
N PHE A 236 -12.35 14.12 1.97
CA PHE A 236 -11.03 13.51 1.94
C PHE A 236 -10.00 14.27 2.79
N THR A 237 -8.99 13.54 3.22
CA THR A 237 -7.80 14.10 3.85
C THR A 237 -6.67 14.18 2.85
N ALA A 238 -5.80 15.22 2.96
CA ALA A 238 -4.53 15.31 2.23
C ALA A 238 -3.38 15.45 3.21
N GLN A 239 -2.67 14.35 3.42
CA GLN A 239 -1.77 14.16 4.57
C GLN A 239 -0.59 15.14 4.59
N HIS A 240 0.13 15.29 3.49
CA HIS A 240 1.32 16.13 3.42
C HIS A 240 0.99 17.59 3.10
N SER A 241 -0.13 17.81 2.45
CA SER A 241 -0.66 19.15 2.17
C SER A 241 -1.30 19.80 3.40
N ASN A 242 -1.67 19.01 4.41
CA ASN A 242 -2.39 19.45 5.62
C ASN A 242 -3.74 20.10 5.28
N VAL A 243 -4.52 19.41 4.46
CA VAL A 243 -5.80 19.87 3.92
C VAL A 243 -6.90 18.85 4.22
N LEU A 244 -8.10 19.33 4.48
CA LEU A 244 -9.35 18.59 4.37
C LEU A 244 -10.09 19.09 3.13
N GLY A 245 -10.59 18.16 2.32
CA GLY A 245 -11.30 18.47 1.10
C GLY A 245 -12.71 17.90 1.07
N ARG A 246 -13.58 18.54 0.31
CA ARG A 246 -14.94 18.12 -0.01
C ARG A 246 -15.15 18.23 -1.51
N LEU A 247 -15.55 17.15 -2.16
CA LEU A 247 -15.97 17.10 -3.56
C LEU A 247 -17.49 16.92 -3.62
N ASP A 248 -18.19 17.76 -4.39
CA ASP A 248 -19.57 17.49 -4.80
C ASP A 248 -19.55 16.65 -6.11
N PRO A 249 -19.93 15.35 -6.06
CA PRO A 249 -19.90 14.49 -7.26
C PRO A 249 -20.81 14.91 -8.40
N ARG A 250 -21.82 15.73 -8.13
CA ARG A 250 -22.79 16.18 -9.13
C ARG A 250 -22.27 17.34 -9.98
N THR A 251 -21.47 18.23 -9.38
CA THR A 251 -20.93 19.41 -10.06
C THR A 251 -19.46 19.28 -10.40
N GLY A 252 -18.73 18.41 -9.65
CA GLY A 252 -17.29 18.32 -9.71
C GLY A 252 -16.55 19.38 -8.89
N ASP A 253 -17.30 20.23 -8.16
CA ASP A 253 -16.71 21.30 -7.36
C ASP A 253 -15.96 20.74 -6.15
N ILE A 254 -14.73 21.21 -5.95
CA ILE A 254 -13.90 20.86 -4.81
C ILE A 254 -13.71 22.09 -3.91
N THR A 255 -13.95 21.89 -2.61
CA THR A 255 -13.64 22.86 -1.56
C THR A 255 -12.52 22.29 -0.70
N GLU A 256 -11.44 23.01 -0.50
CA GLU A 256 -10.31 22.62 0.33
C GLU A 256 -10.05 23.63 1.44
N ILE A 257 -9.83 23.15 2.67
CA ILE A 257 -9.50 23.98 3.82
C ILE A 257 -8.20 23.53 4.47
N PRO A 258 -7.34 24.46 4.92
CA PRO A 258 -6.17 24.11 5.70
C PRO A 258 -6.57 23.53 7.06
N THR A 259 -5.78 22.56 7.55
CA THR A 259 -6.01 21.93 8.85
C THR A 259 -4.69 21.65 9.57
N ARG A 260 -4.76 21.00 10.75
CA ARG A 260 -3.57 20.57 11.49
C ARG A 260 -2.74 19.55 10.72
N LYS A 261 -1.48 19.39 11.14
CA LYS A 261 -0.50 18.56 10.43
C LYS A 261 -0.94 17.11 10.27
N LYS A 262 -0.83 16.63 9.05
CA LYS A 262 -1.02 15.23 8.63
C LYS A 262 -2.39 14.67 9.01
N PRO A 263 -3.50 15.23 8.51
CA PRO A 263 -4.79 14.55 8.56
C PRO A 263 -4.67 13.20 7.87
N TYR A 264 -5.24 12.14 8.45
CA TYR A 264 -4.97 10.79 8.00
C TYR A 264 -6.26 9.99 7.80
N GLY A 265 -6.80 9.35 8.85
CA GLY A 265 -8.10 8.67 8.82
C GLY A 265 -9.24 9.68 8.90
N ILE A 266 -10.37 9.36 8.27
CA ILE A 266 -11.61 10.12 8.34
C ILE A 266 -12.80 9.15 8.40
N LYS A 267 -13.76 9.43 9.26
CA LYS A 267 -15.01 8.67 9.44
C LYS A 267 -16.19 9.61 9.66
N VAL A 268 -17.37 9.19 9.21
CA VAL A 268 -18.64 9.87 9.52
C VAL A 268 -19.13 9.39 10.87
N GLY A 269 -19.46 10.32 11.76
CA GLY A 269 -20.08 10.05 13.05
C GLY A 269 -21.60 9.84 12.97
N LEU A 270 -22.22 9.40 14.05
CA LEU A 270 -23.67 9.15 14.11
C LEU A 270 -24.51 10.41 13.96
N ASP A 271 -23.97 11.56 14.32
CA ASP A 271 -24.56 12.89 14.19
C ASP A 271 -24.31 13.56 12.82
N ASN A 272 -23.69 12.83 11.91
CA ASN A 272 -23.23 13.27 10.59
C ASN A 272 -22.06 14.26 10.61
N ASP A 273 -21.40 14.54 11.72
CA ASP A 273 -20.08 15.19 11.69
C ASP A 273 -19.01 14.19 11.26
N LEU A 274 -17.88 14.70 10.78
CA LEU A 274 -16.76 13.85 10.38
C LEU A 274 -15.63 13.92 11.41
N PHE A 275 -15.14 12.75 11.81
CA PHE A 275 -13.99 12.65 12.71
C PHE A 275 -12.71 12.38 11.94
N ILE A 276 -11.65 13.11 12.27
CA ILE A 276 -10.37 13.09 11.59
C ILE A 276 -9.24 12.71 12.55
N ALA A 277 -8.48 11.68 12.19
CA ALA A 277 -7.25 11.31 12.87
C ALA A 277 -6.06 12.15 12.37
N TYR A 278 -5.25 12.70 13.28
CA TYR A 278 -4.04 13.46 12.90
C TYR A 278 -2.77 12.69 13.26
N ASN A 279 -2.03 12.28 12.23
CA ASN A 279 -0.75 11.57 12.40
C ASN A 279 0.45 12.53 12.63
N GLY A 280 0.22 13.82 12.57
CA GLY A 280 1.23 14.86 12.79
C GLY A 280 1.10 15.63 14.10
N THR A 281 0.00 15.44 14.81
CA THR A 281 -0.29 16.06 16.10
C THR A 281 -1.01 15.05 17.00
N ASN A 282 -1.13 15.38 18.28
CA ASN A 282 -1.88 14.60 19.28
C ASN A 282 -3.36 15.02 19.36
N THR A 283 -4.04 15.12 18.22
CA THR A 283 -5.44 15.59 18.19
C THR A 283 -6.34 14.71 17.36
N ILE A 284 -7.61 14.69 17.71
CA ILE A 284 -8.72 14.23 16.87
C ILE A 284 -9.50 15.50 16.48
N GLY A 285 -9.87 15.62 15.20
CA GLY A 285 -10.73 16.70 14.71
C GLY A 285 -12.16 16.21 14.55
N ARG A 286 -13.12 17.09 14.80
CA ARG A 286 -14.55 16.95 14.46
C ARG A 286 -14.89 18.06 13.48
N LEU A 287 -15.20 17.73 12.26
CA LEU A 287 -15.55 18.64 11.16
C LEU A 287 -17.05 18.68 10.99
N ASP A 288 -17.64 19.86 11.11
CA ASP A 288 -19.01 20.11 10.64
C ASP A 288 -19.03 20.16 9.10
N PRO A 289 -19.76 19.26 8.43
CA PRO A 289 -19.78 19.18 6.96
C PRO A 289 -20.45 20.40 6.27
N ASN A 290 -21.24 21.19 6.99
CA ASN A 290 -21.94 22.35 6.45
C ASN A 290 -21.07 23.61 6.47
N SER A 291 -20.47 23.90 7.63
CA SER A 291 -19.62 25.09 7.81
C SER A 291 -18.16 24.85 7.39
N MET A 292 -17.73 23.60 7.34
CA MET A 292 -16.32 23.20 7.18
C MET A 292 -15.44 23.65 8.34
N GLU A 293 -16.02 23.94 9.51
CA GLU A 293 -15.27 24.27 10.73
C GLU A 293 -14.83 23.01 11.46
N VAL A 294 -13.64 23.05 12.07
CA VAL A 294 -13.07 21.89 12.79
C VAL A 294 -12.86 22.22 14.26
N ILE A 295 -13.49 21.43 15.12
CA ILE A 295 -13.21 21.40 16.57
C ILE A 295 -12.11 20.35 16.82
N TYR A 296 -11.21 20.61 17.77
CA TYR A 296 -10.08 19.72 18.05
C TYR A 296 -10.08 19.23 19.48
N TYR A 297 -10.05 17.91 19.66
CA TYR A 297 -9.90 17.23 20.94
C TYR A 297 -8.42 16.85 21.15
N PRO A 298 -7.75 17.38 22.16
CA PRO A 298 -6.38 17.00 22.48
C PRO A 298 -6.35 15.60 23.12
N VAL A 299 -5.46 14.74 22.62
CA VAL A 299 -5.16 13.46 23.25
C VAL A 299 -3.93 13.64 24.15
N PRO A 300 -3.94 13.13 25.39
CA PRO A 300 -2.80 13.23 26.29
C PRO A 300 -1.51 12.70 25.66
N ASP A 301 -0.37 13.30 26.02
CA ASP A 301 0.98 13.05 25.50
C ASP A 301 1.21 13.57 24.07
N GLU A 302 2.09 14.55 23.96
CA GLU A 302 2.46 15.21 22.68
C GLU A 302 3.12 14.26 21.67
N ARG A 303 3.63 13.11 22.11
CA ARG A 303 4.19 12.06 21.25
C ARG A 303 3.11 11.24 20.55
N THR A 304 1.85 11.37 20.94
CA THR A 304 0.71 10.68 20.32
C THR A 304 0.68 10.92 18.81
N ARG A 305 0.45 9.86 18.04
CA ARG A 305 0.24 9.89 16.59
C ARG A 305 -0.92 8.98 16.25
N ILE A 306 -2.03 9.59 15.84
CA ILE A 306 -3.29 8.90 15.56
C ILE A 306 -3.32 8.59 14.07
N ARG A 307 -3.53 7.32 13.69
CA ARG A 307 -3.59 6.92 12.28
C ARG A 307 -5.01 6.64 11.83
N ARG A 308 -5.68 5.76 12.50
CA ARG A 308 -7.05 5.35 12.17
C ARG A 308 -7.93 5.54 13.39
N LEU A 309 -9.20 5.73 13.12
CA LEU A 309 -10.26 5.84 14.11
C LEU A 309 -11.52 5.18 13.56
N ASP A 310 -12.41 4.83 14.46
CA ASP A 310 -13.76 4.39 14.15
C ASP A 310 -14.74 4.83 15.24
N ILE A 311 -16.04 4.65 15.01
CA ILE A 311 -17.11 5.17 15.84
C ILE A 311 -17.86 3.99 16.46
N ASP A 312 -18.14 4.07 17.76
CA ASP A 312 -18.97 3.08 18.47
C ASP A 312 -20.48 3.38 18.36
N SER A 313 -21.30 2.48 18.89
CA SER A 313 -22.76 2.63 18.88
C SER A 313 -23.30 3.83 19.67
N GLN A 314 -22.46 4.45 20.50
CA GLN A 314 -22.79 5.64 21.27
C GLN A 314 -22.33 6.95 20.60
N GLY A 315 -21.63 6.86 19.47
CA GLY A 315 -21.08 8.00 18.73
C GLY A 315 -19.73 8.47 19.24
N ASN A 316 -19.08 7.72 20.14
CA ASN A 316 -17.74 8.01 20.62
C ASN A 316 -16.68 7.51 19.65
N VAL A 317 -15.46 8.04 19.80
CA VAL A 317 -14.37 7.77 18.86
C VAL A 317 -13.34 6.82 19.46
N TRP A 318 -13.19 5.66 18.86
CA TRP A 318 -12.05 4.78 19.09
C TRP A 318 -10.91 5.12 18.14
N PHE A 319 -9.66 5.06 18.60
CA PHE A 319 -8.50 5.39 17.79
C PHE A 319 -7.26 4.56 18.15
N VAL A 320 -6.36 4.41 17.17
CA VAL A 320 -5.03 3.82 17.40
C VAL A 320 -3.99 4.91 17.61
N ASN A 321 -3.23 4.80 18.70
CA ASN A 321 -2.06 5.62 19.00
C ASN A 321 -0.78 4.89 18.60
N SER A 322 -0.40 5.00 17.33
CA SER A 322 0.68 4.23 16.71
C SER A 322 2.05 4.44 17.34
N SER A 323 2.34 5.65 17.81
CA SER A 323 3.65 6.00 18.36
C SER A 323 3.86 5.51 19.79
N MET A 324 2.77 5.19 20.49
CA MET A 324 2.78 4.84 21.90
C MET A 324 2.44 3.35 22.14
N GLY A 325 2.04 2.62 21.10
CA GLY A 325 1.58 1.23 21.24
C GLY A 325 0.29 1.13 22.06
N LYS A 326 -0.69 2.02 21.81
CA LYS A 326 -1.94 2.10 22.56
C LYS A 326 -3.14 2.14 21.63
N ILE A 327 -4.31 1.76 22.15
CA ILE A 327 -5.59 2.15 21.64
C ILE A 327 -6.19 3.20 22.58
N GLY A 328 -7.13 4.00 22.10
CA GLY A 328 -7.78 5.03 22.90
C GLY A 328 -9.24 5.20 22.55
N HIS A 329 -9.98 5.76 23.48
CA HIS A 329 -11.39 6.12 23.39
C HIS A 329 -11.55 7.59 23.76
N LEU A 330 -12.23 8.34 22.92
CA LEU A 330 -12.65 9.72 23.17
C LEU A 330 -14.18 9.71 23.38
N ASP A 331 -14.60 10.03 24.57
CA ASP A 331 -15.99 10.42 24.85
C ASP A 331 -16.20 11.82 24.25
N VAL A 332 -17.02 11.91 23.22
CA VAL A 332 -17.17 13.14 22.42
C VAL A 332 -17.87 14.26 23.18
N ASP A 333 -18.80 13.91 24.08
CA ASP A 333 -19.60 14.88 24.87
C ASP A 333 -18.76 15.55 25.95
N SER A 334 -17.98 14.75 26.68
CA SER A 334 -17.15 15.26 27.78
C SER A 334 -15.74 15.68 27.33
N GLY A 335 -15.30 15.25 26.17
CA GLY A 335 -13.92 15.41 25.70
C GLY A 335 -12.90 14.53 26.45
N THR A 336 -13.37 13.57 27.25
CA THR A 336 -12.50 12.70 28.05
C THR A 336 -11.85 11.64 27.19
N VAL A 337 -10.53 11.46 27.36
CA VAL A 337 -9.76 10.44 26.63
C VAL A 337 -9.24 9.38 27.58
N THR A 338 -9.57 8.12 27.31
CA THR A 338 -9.03 6.94 27.99
C THR A 338 -8.14 6.15 27.03
N GLN A 339 -7.06 5.54 27.53
CA GLN A 339 -6.15 4.75 26.68
C GLN A 339 -5.72 3.45 27.38
N TRP A 340 -5.54 2.39 26.58
CA TRP A 340 -5.05 1.08 27.02
C TRP A 340 -3.78 0.72 26.28
N ASP A 341 -2.85 0.05 26.96
CA ASP A 341 -1.63 -0.49 26.34
C ASP A 341 -1.98 -1.69 25.45
N SER A 342 -1.49 -1.69 24.22
CA SER A 342 -1.60 -2.83 23.33
C SER A 342 -0.80 -4.04 23.86
N PRO A 343 -1.24 -5.30 23.65
CA PRO A 343 -0.61 -6.48 24.25
C PRO A 343 0.90 -6.60 24.03
N SER A 344 1.40 -6.25 22.85
CA SER A 344 2.84 -6.30 22.56
C SER A 344 3.61 -5.04 22.98
N GLY A 345 2.95 -4.13 23.72
CA GLY A 345 3.57 -2.96 24.35
C GLY A 345 3.92 -1.80 23.43
N PRO A 346 4.80 -0.89 23.85
CA PRO A 346 5.00 0.41 23.21
C PRO A 346 5.53 0.35 21.78
N THR A 347 6.13 -0.75 21.36
CA THR A 347 6.66 -0.94 20.01
C THR A 347 5.69 -1.67 19.07
N SER A 348 4.50 -2.02 19.54
CA SER A 348 3.47 -2.74 18.77
C SER A 348 2.97 -1.99 17.54
N HIS A 349 3.02 -0.65 17.57
CA HIS A 349 2.64 0.21 16.47
C HIS A 349 1.24 -0.10 15.90
N PRO A 350 0.16 0.03 16.67
CA PRO A 350 -1.21 -0.11 16.18
C PRO A 350 -1.46 0.77 14.97
N TYR A 351 -2.12 0.24 13.91
CA TYR A 351 -2.22 0.97 12.65
C TYR A 351 -3.66 1.09 12.14
N SER A 352 -4.30 -0.05 11.79
CA SER A 352 -5.70 -0.09 11.36
C SER A 352 -6.65 -0.20 12.56
N MET A 353 -7.90 0.16 12.36
CA MET A 353 -8.95 0.02 13.36
C MET A 353 -10.32 -0.08 12.69
N THR A 354 -11.19 -0.92 13.27
CA THR A 354 -12.62 -1.05 12.95
C THR A 354 -13.33 -1.44 14.22
N VAL A 355 -14.50 -0.85 14.47
CA VAL A 355 -15.39 -1.20 15.57
C VAL A 355 -16.57 -2.00 14.99
N ILE A 356 -16.81 -3.21 15.51
CA ILE A 356 -17.91 -4.10 15.13
C ILE A 356 -18.66 -4.47 16.41
N ASP A 357 -19.92 -4.13 16.51
CA ASP A 357 -20.75 -4.40 17.71
C ASP A 357 -20.07 -3.95 19.03
N ASP A 358 -19.52 -2.74 19.02
CA ASP A 358 -18.75 -2.13 20.12
C ASP A 358 -17.47 -2.89 20.52
N ILE A 359 -17.06 -3.86 19.73
CA ILE A 359 -15.77 -4.53 19.87
C ILE A 359 -14.75 -3.86 18.96
N VAL A 360 -13.59 -3.54 19.52
CA VAL A 360 -12.53 -2.85 18.80
C VAL A 360 -11.58 -3.88 18.16
N TRP A 361 -11.51 -3.87 16.84
CA TRP A 361 -10.57 -4.66 16.05
C TRP A 361 -9.45 -3.77 15.50
N TYR A 362 -8.20 -4.15 15.73
CA TYR A 362 -7.04 -3.41 15.24
C TYR A 362 -5.86 -4.36 15.00
N ASN A 363 -4.76 -3.84 14.49
CA ASN A 363 -3.54 -4.66 14.31
C ASN A 363 -2.33 -4.04 14.98
N GLU A 364 -1.35 -4.89 15.30
CA GLU A 364 -0.02 -4.51 15.78
C GLU A 364 1.01 -4.63 14.65
N SER A 365 1.10 -3.57 13.81
CA SER A 365 1.94 -3.57 12.61
C SER A 365 3.45 -3.49 12.89
N GLY A 366 3.84 -3.27 14.12
CA GLY A 366 5.24 -3.28 14.58
C GLY A 366 5.79 -4.68 14.83
N MET A 367 4.90 -5.66 14.96
CA MET A 367 5.27 -7.04 15.28
C MET A 367 5.53 -7.87 14.03
N ARG A 368 6.19 -9.01 14.23
CA ARG A 368 6.46 -10.02 13.20
C ARG A 368 6.23 -11.42 13.78
N PRO A 369 5.23 -12.18 13.29
CA PRO A 369 4.23 -11.78 12.28
C PRO A 369 3.38 -10.57 12.69
N ASP A 370 2.72 -9.93 11.72
CA ASP A 370 1.67 -8.93 11.99
C ASP A 370 0.52 -9.60 12.77
N VAL A 371 -0.09 -8.89 13.70
CA VAL A 371 -1.06 -9.45 14.63
C VAL A 371 -2.38 -8.70 14.51
N LEU A 372 -3.45 -9.44 14.37
CA LEU A 372 -4.79 -8.93 14.56
C LEU A 372 -5.17 -8.99 16.04
N VAL A 373 -5.74 -7.94 16.57
CA VAL A 373 -6.13 -7.81 17.97
C VAL A 373 -7.60 -7.43 18.07
N ARG A 374 -8.31 -8.11 18.97
CA ARG A 374 -9.66 -7.81 19.44
C ARG A 374 -9.56 -7.24 20.84
N PHE A 375 -10.25 -6.15 21.12
CA PHE A 375 -10.43 -5.59 22.44
C PHE A 375 -11.91 -5.46 22.76
N ASP A 376 -12.32 -6.02 23.87
CA ASP A 376 -13.67 -5.91 24.44
C ASP A 376 -13.67 -4.82 25.52
N PRO A 377 -14.24 -3.63 25.25
CA PRO A 377 -14.22 -2.53 26.19
C PRO A 377 -15.00 -2.82 27.47
N SER A 378 -16.07 -3.62 27.40
CA SER A 378 -16.92 -3.92 28.55
C SER A 378 -16.22 -4.77 29.61
N ALA A 379 -15.32 -5.64 29.16
CA ALA A 379 -14.55 -6.54 30.01
C ALA A 379 -13.09 -6.10 30.16
N GLU A 380 -12.64 -5.07 29.41
CA GLU A 380 -11.26 -4.63 29.26
C GLU A 380 -10.31 -5.79 28.90
N ARG A 381 -10.74 -6.66 27.98
CA ARG A 381 -10.00 -7.86 27.61
C ARG A 381 -9.51 -7.84 26.18
N PHE A 382 -8.25 -8.19 26.03
CA PHE A 382 -7.62 -8.40 24.73
C PHE A 382 -7.63 -9.87 24.35
N GLN A 383 -7.70 -10.10 23.03
CA GLN A 383 -7.43 -11.37 22.39
C GLN A 383 -6.70 -11.10 21.08
N SER A 384 -5.77 -11.98 20.67
CA SER A 384 -4.99 -11.69 19.47
C SER A 384 -4.55 -12.95 18.72
N TRP A 385 -4.33 -12.81 17.40
CA TRP A 385 -3.96 -13.87 16.48
C TRP A 385 -2.87 -13.39 15.52
N PRO A 386 -1.86 -14.23 15.24
CA PRO A 386 -0.92 -13.94 14.17
C PRO A 386 -1.61 -14.05 12.82
N VAL A 387 -1.31 -13.14 11.90
CA VAL A 387 -1.78 -13.23 10.52
C VAL A 387 -0.95 -14.27 9.77
N PRO A 388 -1.54 -15.24 9.04
CA PRO A 388 -0.80 -16.36 8.45
C PRO A 388 0.33 -15.96 7.50
N SER A 389 0.11 -14.99 6.62
CA SER A 389 1.16 -14.47 5.73
C SER A 389 2.19 -13.56 6.41
N GLY A 390 1.94 -13.19 7.60
CA GLY A 390 2.82 -12.75 8.71
C GLY A 390 3.64 -11.48 8.56
N ILE A 391 3.94 -10.98 7.38
CA ILE A 391 5.01 -9.99 7.20
C ILE A 391 4.57 -8.77 6.40
N GLY A 392 3.33 -8.72 6.04
CA GLY A 392 2.69 -7.55 5.49
C GLY A 392 2.47 -6.48 6.58
N ILE A 393 1.84 -5.41 6.21
CA ILE A 393 1.35 -4.41 7.15
C ILE A 393 -0.11 -4.18 6.83
N ILE A 394 -0.99 -4.49 7.78
CA ILE A 394 -2.39 -4.10 7.71
C ILE A 394 -2.45 -2.59 7.99
N ARG A 395 -2.95 -1.81 7.04
CA ARG A 395 -3.02 -0.33 7.15
C ARG A 395 -4.44 0.17 7.23
N HIS A 396 -5.39 -0.70 6.87
CA HIS A 396 -6.81 -0.45 6.90
C HIS A 396 -7.54 -1.76 7.11
N THR A 397 -8.64 -1.70 7.84
CA THR A 397 -9.60 -2.78 8.03
C THR A 397 -10.98 -2.24 7.72
N TRP A 398 -11.89 -3.13 7.30
CA TRP A 398 -13.26 -2.77 6.95
C TRP A 398 -14.21 -3.88 7.39
N GLU A 399 -15.32 -3.51 7.99
CA GLU A 399 -16.41 -4.44 8.28
C GLU A 399 -17.19 -4.79 7.02
N THR A 400 -17.47 -6.08 6.82
CA THR A 400 -18.39 -6.54 5.77
C THR A 400 -19.82 -6.54 6.29
N ARG A 401 -20.79 -6.63 5.39
CA ARG A 401 -22.21 -6.77 5.77
C ARG A 401 -22.53 -8.05 6.54
N ASP A 402 -21.68 -9.05 6.42
CA ASP A 402 -21.80 -10.31 7.15
C ASP A 402 -21.21 -10.24 8.57
N GLY A 403 -20.69 -9.06 9.00
CA GLY A 403 -19.99 -8.87 10.27
C GLY A 403 -18.56 -9.40 10.31
N ASP A 404 -17.99 -9.77 9.15
CA ASP A 404 -16.58 -10.15 9.04
C ASP A 404 -15.68 -8.93 8.83
N LEU A 405 -14.38 -9.14 9.00
CA LEU A 405 -13.40 -8.07 8.83
C LEU A 405 -12.58 -8.30 7.55
N LEU A 406 -12.45 -7.28 6.71
CA LEU A 406 -11.49 -7.26 5.62
C LEU A 406 -10.16 -6.73 6.12
N ILE A 407 -9.09 -7.38 5.68
CA ILE A 407 -7.71 -7.03 5.96
C ILE A 407 -6.90 -7.03 4.66
N HIS A 408 -5.68 -6.54 4.72
CA HIS A 408 -4.70 -6.70 3.65
C HIS A 408 -3.29 -6.83 4.21
N GLN A 409 -2.42 -7.43 3.43
CA GLN A 409 -0.99 -7.53 3.72
C GLN A 409 -0.22 -6.84 2.61
N SER A 410 -0.03 -5.51 2.75
CA SER A 410 0.47 -4.68 1.64
C SER A 410 1.87 -5.02 1.19
N SER A 411 2.73 -5.55 2.06
CA SER A 411 4.09 -5.95 1.69
C SER A 411 4.16 -7.34 1.04
N SER A 412 3.15 -8.19 1.24
CA SER A 412 3.06 -9.53 0.64
C SER A 412 1.98 -9.65 -0.42
N ASN A 413 1.50 -8.51 -0.92
CA ASN A 413 0.58 -8.43 -2.06
C ASN A 413 -0.72 -9.24 -1.89
N ARG A 414 -1.35 -9.12 -0.70
CA ARG A 414 -2.54 -9.88 -0.34
C ARG A 414 -3.68 -9.00 0.13
N ILE A 415 -4.89 -9.46 -0.12
CA ILE A 415 -6.11 -9.05 0.60
C ILE A 415 -6.63 -10.25 1.37
N GLY A 416 -7.42 -10.04 2.40
CA GLY A 416 -7.93 -11.13 3.22
C GLY A 416 -9.25 -10.79 3.89
N ARG A 417 -9.92 -11.85 4.33
CA ARG A 417 -11.15 -11.83 5.13
C ARG A 417 -10.92 -12.59 6.43
N VAL A 418 -11.37 -12.01 7.50
CA VAL A 418 -11.40 -12.63 8.82
C VAL A 418 -12.85 -12.93 9.14
N LYS A 419 -13.21 -14.21 9.12
CA LYS A 419 -14.50 -14.67 9.62
C LYS A 419 -14.45 -14.72 11.13
N ILE A 420 -15.46 -14.16 11.78
CA ILE A 420 -15.57 -14.07 13.23
C ILE A 420 -16.68 -15.03 13.68
N PHE A 421 -16.37 -15.85 14.67
CA PHE A 421 -17.32 -16.81 15.27
C PHE A 421 -17.39 -16.54 16.79
N ASP A 422 -18.49 -15.94 17.22
CA ASP A 422 -18.78 -15.68 18.64
C ASP A 422 -19.61 -16.80 19.27
#